data_bd8258d481292303435dbfa5062b66ff
#
_entry.id   bd8258d481292303435dbfa5062b66ff
#
_cell.length_a   1.000
_cell.length_b   1.000
_cell.length_c   1.000
_cell.angle_alpha   90.00
_cell.angle_beta   90.00
_cell.angle_gamma   90.00
#
_symmetry.space_group_name_H-M   'P 1'
#
loop_
_entity.id
_entity.type
_entity.pdbx_description
1 polymer ?
#
loop_
_entity_poly.entity_id
_entity_poly.type
_entity_poly.pdbx_seq_one_letter_code
_entity_poly.pdbx_strand_id
1 'polypeptide(L)'
;MNDTLFLELFGGREKLKLLRQLFEEPGVASSARELAGRAQADPGNTHRWLQKWVTAGLATRDDSTGKYQASADPALRPLVDLFKMDSALASDLRQELSTLDEIEAAAIFGSFARGEERSSSDVDVLVIGRVSELKINALLKPLGRKYGRDFNASVFRRERFDRLSSDADPFVLELLSNPLIPLKGEIHAHGA
;
A
#
# COMPACT_ATOMS: atom_id res chain seq x y z
N MET A 1 5.69 -11.87 -3.02
CA MET A 1 5.32 -12.03 -4.45
C MET A 1 6.56 -12.46 -5.23
N ASN A 2 6.43 -13.16 -6.37
CA ASN A 2 7.58 -13.71 -7.09
C ASN A 2 8.35 -12.60 -7.83
N ASP A 3 9.50 -12.19 -7.32
CA ASP A 3 10.35 -11.13 -7.90
C ASP A 3 10.69 -11.39 -9.37
N THR A 4 10.88 -12.65 -9.77
CA THR A 4 11.19 -13.02 -11.15
C THR A 4 10.06 -12.63 -12.10
N LEU A 5 8.80 -12.86 -11.72
CA LEU A 5 7.63 -12.46 -12.52
C LEU A 5 7.59 -10.94 -12.73
N PHE A 6 7.84 -10.17 -11.68
CA PHE A 6 7.87 -8.70 -11.77
C PHE A 6 9.01 -8.19 -12.63
N LEU A 7 10.19 -8.81 -12.55
CA LEU A 7 11.34 -8.43 -13.38
C LEU A 7 11.03 -8.64 -14.87
N GLU A 8 10.36 -9.74 -15.21
CA GLU A 8 9.95 -10.00 -16.59
C GLU A 8 8.86 -9.02 -17.06
N LEU A 9 7.80 -8.81 -16.25
CA LEU A 9 6.70 -7.91 -16.60
C LEU A 9 7.14 -6.46 -16.81
N PHE A 10 8.04 -5.95 -15.98
CA PHE A 10 8.44 -4.54 -15.98
C PHE A 10 9.77 -4.28 -16.68
N GLY A 11 10.38 -5.30 -17.28
CA GLY A 11 11.57 -5.16 -18.14
C GLY A 11 12.85 -4.84 -17.36
N GLY A 12 13.02 -5.48 -16.20
CA GLY A 12 14.24 -5.49 -15.42
C GLY A 12 14.17 -4.76 -14.07
N ARG A 13 15.19 -5.04 -13.26
CA ARG A 13 15.24 -4.65 -11.84
C ARG A 13 15.18 -3.14 -11.61
N GLU A 14 15.92 -2.34 -12.38
CA GLU A 14 15.95 -0.88 -12.19
C GLU A 14 14.60 -0.23 -12.54
N LYS A 15 13.98 -0.66 -13.65
CA LYS A 15 12.65 -0.17 -14.03
C LYS A 15 11.60 -0.53 -12.99
N LEU A 16 11.62 -1.78 -12.49
CA LEU A 16 10.72 -2.23 -11.44
C LEU A 16 10.86 -1.37 -10.18
N LYS A 17 12.10 -1.11 -9.72
CA LYS A 17 12.35 -0.25 -8.57
C LYS A 17 11.84 1.18 -8.77
N LEU A 18 12.04 1.76 -9.95
CA LEU A 18 11.55 3.10 -10.28
C LEU A 18 10.03 3.18 -10.34
N LEU A 19 9.38 2.18 -10.97
CA LEU A 19 7.92 2.09 -10.99
C LEU A 19 7.36 1.94 -9.58
N ARG A 20 7.99 1.12 -8.73
CA ARG A 20 7.62 0.98 -7.33
C ARG A 20 7.66 2.33 -6.60
N GLN A 21 8.76 3.09 -6.72
CA GLN A 21 8.87 4.43 -6.12
C GLN A 21 7.81 5.42 -6.62
N LEU A 22 7.39 5.28 -7.87
CA LEU A 22 6.42 6.18 -8.47
C LEU A 22 4.99 5.83 -8.08
N PHE A 23 4.64 4.53 -8.02
CA PHE A 23 3.27 4.05 -7.82
C PHE A 23 2.97 3.62 -6.38
N GLU A 24 3.96 3.42 -5.53
CA GLU A 24 3.78 3.18 -4.08
C GLU A 24 3.23 4.43 -3.39
N GLU A 25 3.69 5.62 -3.81
CA GLU A 25 3.19 6.92 -3.36
C GLU A 25 2.79 7.82 -4.55
N PRO A 26 1.66 7.53 -5.22
CA PRO A 26 1.33 8.13 -6.52
C PRO A 26 1.13 9.65 -6.48
N GLY A 27 0.74 10.23 -5.32
CA GLY A 27 0.57 11.66 -5.11
C GLY A 27 1.87 12.42 -4.81
N VAL A 28 3.00 11.75 -4.66
CA VAL A 28 4.27 12.38 -4.30
C VAL A 28 5.06 12.75 -5.54
N ALA A 29 5.21 14.07 -5.78
CA ALA A 29 6.02 14.60 -6.87
C ALA A 29 7.51 14.62 -6.50
N SER A 30 8.36 13.99 -7.33
CA SER A 30 9.80 13.87 -7.10
C SER A 30 10.61 14.22 -8.36
N SER A 31 11.79 14.78 -8.18
CA SER A 31 12.73 14.98 -9.31
C SER A 31 13.28 13.64 -9.81
N ALA A 32 13.75 13.61 -11.04
CA ALA A 32 14.38 12.42 -11.61
C ALA A 32 15.60 11.94 -10.78
N ARG A 33 16.34 12.90 -10.19
CA ARG A 33 17.50 12.58 -9.34
C ARG A 33 17.10 11.93 -8.01
N GLU A 34 16.04 12.43 -7.36
CA GLU A 34 15.50 11.83 -6.13
C GLU A 34 14.97 10.42 -6.38
N LEU A 35 14.24 10.23 -7.48
CA LEU A 35 13.74 8.91 -7.89
C LEU A 35 14.88 7.94 -8.17
N ALA A 36 15.91 8.37 -8.91
CA ALA A 36 17.11 7.56 -9.19
C ALA A 36 17.83 7.14 -7.90
N GLY A 37 18.01 8.10 -6.97
CA GLY A 37 18.67 7.83 -5.68
C GLY A 37 17.91 6.82 -4.84
N ARG A 38 16.58 6.98 -4.68
CA ARG A 38 15.74 6.04 -3.93
C ARG A 38 15.68 4.65 -4.56
N ALA A 39 15.60 4.60 -5.89
CA ALA A 39 15.57 3.34 -6.63
C ALA A 39 16.96 2.67 -6.77
N GLN A 40 18.02 3.37 -6.41
CA GLN A 40 19.41 2.95 -6.68
C GLN A 40 19.61 2.61 -8.17
N ALA A 41 19.10 3.48 -9.05
CA ALA A 41 19.14 3.34 -10.50
C ALA A 41 20.08 4.37 -11.13
N ASP A 42 20.54 4.11 -12.36
CA ASP A 42 21.33 5.06 -13.13
C ASP A 42 20.51 6.34 -13.43
N PRO A 43 21.02 7.56 -13.12
CA PRO A 43 20.29 8.80 -13.33
C PRO A 43 19.93 9.08 -14.79
N GLY A 44 20.80 8.73 -15.75
CA GLY A 44 20.58 8.94 -17.17
C GLY A 44 19.48 8.02 -17.72
N ASN A 45 19.51 6.76 -17.31
CA ASN A 45 18.47 5.78 -17.63
C ASN A 45 17.13 6.21 -17.00
N THR A 46 17.15 6.62 -15.73
CA THR A 46 15.96 7.11 -15.01
C THR A 46 15.30 8.26 -15.77
N HIS A 47 16.04 9.28 -16.15
CA HIS A 47 15.49 10.42 -16.88
C HIS A 47 14.85 9.98 -18.21
N ARG A 48 15.53 9.09 -18.98
CA ARG A 48 15.02 8.56 -20.25
C ARG A 48 13.71 7.76 -20.07
N TRP A 49 13.63 6.95 -19.03
CA TRP A 49 12.43 6.15 -18.74
C TRP A 49 11.27 7.06 -18.29
N LEU A 50 11.51 8.02 -17.41
CA LEU A 50 10.50 8.98 -16.98
C LEU A 50 9.91 9.77 -18.15
N GLN A 51 10.73 10.25 -19.09
CA GLN A 51 10.25 10.90 -20.30
C GLN A 51 9.35 9.98 -21.13
N LYS A 52 9.77 8.73 -21.36
CA LYS A 52 8.95 7.73 -22.06
C LYS A 52 7.64 7.46 -21.33
N TRP A 53 7.66 7.40 -20.01
CA TRP A 53 6.48 7.15 -19.19
C TRP A 53 5.51 8.33 -19.20
N VAL A 54 5.99 9.56 -19.25
CA VAL A 54 5.15 10.73 -19.48
C VAL A 54 4.46 10.64 -20.84
N THR A 55 5.21 10.36 -21.90
CA THR A 55 4.65 10.18 -23.26
C THR A 55 3.63 9.04 -23.33
N ALA A 56 3.85 7.96 -22.56
CA ALA A 56 2.96 6.80 -22.50
C ALA A 56 1.76 6.99 -21.54
N GLY A 57 1.68 8.10 -20.80
CA GLY A 57 0.61 8.36 -19.83
C GLY A 57 0.76 7.65 -18.48
N LEU A 58 1.90 6.97 -18.22
CA LEU A 58 2.19 6.32 -16.93
C LEU A 58 2.57 7.32 -15.84
N ALA A 59 3.19 8.42 -16.20
CA ALA A 59 3.62 9.47 -15.30
C ALA A 59 3.18 10.83 -15.82
N THR A 60 3.10 11.80 -14.94
CA THR A 60 2.97 13.22 -15.29
C THR A 60 4.23 13.96 -14.87
N ARG A 61 4.53 15.06 -15.58
CA ARG A 61 5.60 15.98 -15.23
C ARG A 61 5.02 17.37 -15.04
N ASP A 62 5.35 17.98 -13.94
CA ASP A 62 5.04 19.40 -13.69
C ASP A 62 6.08 20.27 -14.38
N ASP A 63 5.66 21.10 -15.33
CA ASP A 63 6.56 21.94 -16.13
C ASP A 63 7.20 23.07 -15.32
N SER A 64 6.57 23.51 -14.23
CA SER A 64 7.08 24.58 -13.36
C SER A 64 8.20 24.10 -12.43
N THR A 65 8.07 22.87 -11.89
CA THR A 65 9.02 22.29 -10.93
C THR A 65 9.95 21.25 -11.56
N GLY A 66 9.61 20.73 -12.74
CA GLY A 66 10.30 19.63 -13.39
C GLY A 66 10.16 18.29 -12.69
N LYS A 67 9.25 18.18 -11.69
CA LYS A 67 9.03 16.96 -10.91
C LYS A 67 8.08 16.00 -11.61
N TYR A 68 8.24 14.72 -11.31
CA TYR A 68 7.45 13.62 -11.84
C TYR A 68 6.61 13.00 -10.72
N GLN A 69 5.41 12.54 -11.08
CA GLN A 69 4.54 11.73 -10.22
C GLN A 69 3.81 10.68 -11.06
N ALA A 70 3.23 9.67 -10.42
CA ALA A 70 2.37 8.72 -11.12
C ALA A 70 1.19 9.46 -11.78
N SER A 71 0.77 9.00 -12.96
CA SER A 71 -0.45 9.51 -13.58
C SER A 71 -1.68 9.14 -12.75
N ALA A 72 -2.62 10.08 -12.63
CA ALA A 72 -3.90 9.87 -11.94
C ALA A 72 -4.96 9.19 -12.84
N ASP A 73 -4.56 8.67 -14.02
CA ASP A 73 -5.48 7.96 -14.91
C ASP A 73 -6.11 6.75 -14.18
N PRO A 74 -7.45 6.66 -14.12
CA PRO A 74 -8.14 5.53 -13.50
C PRO A 74 -7.74 4.16 -14.04
N ALA A 75 -7.32 4.07 -15.30
CA ALA A 75 -6.81 2.82 -15.91
C ALA A 75 -5.53 2.30 -15.25
N LEU A 76 -4.79 3.14 -14.54
CA LEU A 76 -3.57 2.76 -13.81
C LEU A 76 -3.83 2.34 -12.35
N ARG A 77 -5.07 2.41 -11.89
CA ARG A 77 -5.44 2.01 -10.52
C ARG A 77 -4.96 0.60 -10.16
N PRO A 78 -5.14 -0.44 -11.02
CA PRO A 78 -4.63 -1.77 -10.72
C PRO A 78 -3.11 -1.83 -10.50
N LEU A 79 -2.37 -0.95 -11.18
CA LEU A 79 -0.91 -0.86 -11.00
C LEU A 79 -0.53 -0.25 -9.66
N VAL A 80 -1.23 0.80 -9.22
CA VAL A 80 -1.09 1.39 -7.87
C VAL A 80 -1.36 0.33 -6.81
N ASP A 81 -2.48 -0.38 -6.92
CA ASP A 81 -2.88 -1.42 -5.97
C ASP A 81 -1.82 -2.54 -5.92
N LEU A 82 -1.31 -2.96 -7.07
CA LEU A 82 -0.26 -3.97 -7.18
C LEU A 82 1.02 -3.57 -6.41
N PHE A 83 1.51 -2.35 -6.63
CA PHE A 83 2.72 -1.88 -5.95
C PHE A 83 2.51 -1.63 -4.47
N LYS A 84 1.32 -1.20 -4.05
CA LYS A 84 0.97 -1.07 -2.64
C LYS A 84 0.90 -2.42 -1.94
N MET A 85 0.30 -3.43 -2.58
CA MET A 85 0.28 -4.79 -2.05
C MET A 85 1.69 -5.36 -1.81
N ASP A 86 2.67 -4.95 -2.61
CA ASP A 86 4.06 -5.41 -2.54
C ASP A 86 4.99 -4.38 -1.86
N SER A 87 4.44 -3.36 -1.20
CA SER A 87 5.21 -2.33 -0.53
C SER A 87 6.03 -2.88 0.65
N ALA A 88 7.15 -2.23 0.96
CA ALA A 88 7.97 -2.58 2.13
C ALA A 88 7.17 -2.48 3.43
N LEU A 89 6.29 -1.46 3.54
CA LEU A 89 5.39 -1.28 4.67
C LEU A 89 4.43 -2.47 4.83
N ALA A 90 3.77 -2.89 3.74
CA ALA A 90 2.87 -4.04 3.78
C ALA A 90 3.62 -5.35 4.08
N SER A 91 4.85 -5.50 3.58
CA SER A 91 5.71 -6.66 3.87
C SER A 91 6.07 -6.75 5.34
N ASP A 92 6.52 -5.64 5.93
CA ASP A 92 6.86 -5.58 7.35
C ASP A 92 5.63 -5.83 8.24
N LEU A 93 4.48 -5.24 7.91
CA LEU A 93 3.23 -5.51 8.63
C LEU A 93 2.84 -6.99 8.59
N ARG A 94 2.97 -7.65 7.42
CA ARG A 94 2.74 -9.09 7.30
C ARG A 94 3.67 -9.88 8.22
N GLN A 95 4.95 -9.54 8.22
CA GLN A 95 5.95 -10.20 9.04
C GLN A 95 5.60 -10.06 10.53
N GLU A 96 5.35 -8.85 11.01
CA GLU A 96 5.03 -8.59 12.42
C GLU A 96 3.72 -9.28 12.84
N LEU A 97 2.64 -9.13 12.06
CA LEU A 97 1.35 -9.73 12.38
C LEU A 97 1.36 -11.26 12.28
N SER A 98 2.26 -11.84 11.47
CA SER A 98 2.42 -13.30 11.38
C SER A 98 2.93 -13.93 12.68
N THR A 99 3.61 -13.16 13.53
CA THR A 99 4.14 -13.64 14.83
C THR A 99 3.04 -13.91 15.88
N LEU A 100 1.81 -13.45 15.63
CA LEU A 100 0.69 -13.60 16.55
C LEU A 100 -0.33 -14.62 16.01
N ASP A 101 -0.32 -15.83 16.54
CA ASP A 101 -1.25 -16.90 16.13
C ASP A 101 -2.72 -16.56 16.42
N GLU A 102 -2.97 -15.67 17.39
CA GLU A 102 -4.32 -15.21 17.75
C GLU A 102 -4.99 -14.37 16.67
N ILE A 103 -4.24 -13.91 15.64
CA ILE A 103 -4.76 -13.17 14.49
C ILE A 103 -5.20 -14.16 13.42
N GLU A 104 -6.48 -14.12 13.07
CA GLU A 104 -7.08 -14.94 12.02
C GLU A 104 -6.99 -14.25 10.65
N ALA A 105 -7.29 -12.94 10.61
CA ALA A 105 -7.18 -12.13 9.39
C ALA A 105 -6.76 -10.71 9.71
N ALA A 106 -6.05 -10.08 8.77
CA ALA A 106 -5.68 -8.68 8.85
C ALA A 106 -5.52 -8.06 7.46
N ALA A 107 -5.84 -6.77 7.33
CA ALA A 107 -5.64 -5.98 6.12
C ALA A 107 -5.36 -4.51 6.44
N ILE A 108 -4.70 -3.80 5.52
CA ILE A 108 -4.70 -2.34 5.51
C ILE A 108 -5.98 -1.89 4.80
N PHE A 109 -6.63 -0.86 5.33
CA PHE A 109 -7.80 -0.23 4.74
C PHE A 109 -7.67 1.30 4.71
N GLY A 110 -8.75 2.03 4.43
CA GLY A 110 -8.77 3.48 4.45
C GLY A 110 -8.04 4.13 3.27
N SER A 111 -7.52 5.34 3.48
CA SER A 111 -6.91 6.16 2.43
C SER A 111 -5.67 5.51 1.83
N PHE A 112 -4.87 4.81 2.64
CA PHE A 112 -3.68 4.09 2.16
C PHE A 112 -4.06 3.00 1.14
N ALA A 113 -5.05 2.17 1.45
CA ALA A 113 -5.50 1.11 0.53
C ALA A 113 -6.15 1.70 -0.74
N ARG A 114 -6.87 2.84 -0.63
CA ARG A 114 -7.45 3.52 -1.78
C ARG A 114 -6.44 4.27 -2.67
N GLY A 115 -5.20 4.46 -2.22
CA GLY A 115 -4.22 5.26 -2.94
C GLY A 115 -4.44 6.78 -2.86
N GLU A 116 -5.13 7.24 -1.85
CA GLU A 116 -5.50 8.64 -1.61
C GLU A 116 -4.67 9.27 -0.49
N GLU A 117 -3.74 8.51 0.09
CA GLU A 117 -2.94 8.98 1.21
C GLU A 117 -1.99 10.12 0.81
N ARG A 118 -1.72 10.99 1.78
CA ARG A 118 -0.61 11.93 1.78
C ARG A 118 0.56 11.31 2.55
N SER A 119 1.75 11.85 2.37
CA SER A 119 2.97 11.37 3.06
C SER A 119 2.85 11.31 4.59
N SER A 120 1.95 12.12 5.18
CA SER A 120 1.66 12.17 6.62
C SER A 120 0.36 11.46 7.02
N SER A 121 -0.32 10.77 6.10
CA SER A 121 -1.55 10.06 6.43
C SER A 121 -1.27 8.84 7.30
N ASP A 122 -2.17 8.58 8.26
CA ASP A 122 -2.16 7.38 9.09
C ASP A 122 -2.37 6.13 8.23
N VAL A 123 -1.92 5.01 8.75
CA VAL A 123 -2.16 3.68 8.16
C VAL A 123 -3.18 2.94 9.00
N ASP A 124 -4.37 2.75 8.44
CA ASP A 124 -5.46 2.05 9.10
C ASP A 124 -5.32 0.55 8.91
N VAL A 125 -5.26 -0.21 10.01
CA VAL A 125 -5.06 -1.67 10.01
C VAL A 125 -6.26 -2.35 10.66
N LEU A 126 -6.98 -3.15 9.90
CA LEU A 126 -8.00 -4.07 10.41
C LEU A 126 -7.33 -5.35 10.91
N VAL A 127 -7.70 -5.79 12.11
CA VAL A 127 -7.27 -7.06 12.68
C VAL A 127 -8.49 -7.84 13.19
N ILE A 128 -8.64 -9.07 12.74
CA ILE A 128 -9.67 -9.99 13.20
C ILE A 128 -9.01 -11.13 13.93
N GLY A 129 -9.40 -11.37 15.21
CA GLY A 129 -8.83 -12.44 16.03
C GLY A 129 -9.07 -12.23 17.53
N ARG A 130 -8.42 -13.09 18.33
CA ARG A 130 -8.53 -13.08 19.80
C ARG A 130 -7.35 -12.33 20.46
N VAL A 131 -7.01 -11.19 19.92
CA VAL A 131 -5.90 -10.33 20.36
C VAL A 131 -6.43 -9.01 20.89
N SER A 132 -5.73 -8.40 21.86
CA SER A 132 -6.11 -7.09 22.37
C SER A 132 -5.56 -5.96 21.50
N GLU A 133 -6.32 -4.87 21.40
CA GLU A 133 -5.88 -3.67 20.71
C GLU A 133 -4.55 -3.11 21.27
N LEU A 134 -4.37 -3.18 22.60
CA LEU A 134 -3.12 -2.76 23.25
C LEU A 134 -1.91 -3.57 22.74
N LYS A 135 -2.07 -4.89 22.55
CA LYS A 135 -1.01 -5.75 22.02
C LYS A 135 -0.66 -5.40 20.58
N ILE A 136 -1.68 -5.14 19.75
CA ILE A 136 -1.48 -4.71 18.36
C ILE A 136 -0.81 -3.35 18.29
N ASN A 137 -1.28 -2.37 19.04
CA ASN A 137 -0.67 -1.03 19.06
C ASN A 137 0.79 -1.06 19.53
N ALA A 138 1.13 -1.91 20.49
CA ALA A 138 2.51 -2.11 20.92
C ALA A 138 3.39 -2.71 19.80
N LEU A 139 2.84 -3.65 19.02
CA LEU A 139 3.51 -4.27 17.87
C LEU A 139 3.73 -3.27 16.73
N LEU A 140 2.76 -2.39 16.46
CA LEU A 140 2.81 -1.43 15.36
C LEU A 140 3.69 -0.21 15.67
N LYS A 141 3.92 0.12 16.94
CA LYS A 141 4.69 1.30 17.35
C LYS A 141 6.12 1.39 16.78
N PRO A 142 6.92 0.29 16.69
CA PRO A 142 8.21 0.31 16.01
C PRO A 142 8.11 0.63 14.52
N LEU A 143 7.07 0.09 13.83
CA LEU A 143 6.82 0.38 12.43
C LEU A 143 6.44 1.84 12.21
N GLY A 144 5.63 2.42 13.11
CA GLY A 144 5.31 3.85 13.09
C GLY A 144 6.57 4.71 13.08
N ARG A 145 7.53 4.39 13.94
CA ARG A 145 8.83 5.09 13.96
C ARG A 145 9.67 4.85 12.71
N LYS A 146 9.66 3.63 12.17
CA LYS A 146 10.41 3.26 10.96
C LYS A 146 9.90 4.01 9.72
N TYR A 147 8.59 4.16 9.58
CA TYR A 147 7.96 4.75 8.41
C TYR A 147 7.56 6.22 8.59
N GLY A 148 7.71 6.79 9.81
CA GLY A 148 7.30 8.16 10.11
C GLY A 148 5.79 8.37 9.96
N ARG A 149 4.98 7.33 10.24
CA ARG A 149 3.51 7.34 10.11
C ARG A 149 2.86 6.78 11.36
N ASP A 150 1.69 7.28 11.70
CA ASP A 150 0.85 6.68 12.73
C ASP A 150 0.09 5.48 12.17
N PHE A 151 -0.09 4.46 13.02
CA PHE A 151 -0.85 3.26 12.69
C PHE A 151 -2.06 3.18 13.62
N ASN A 152 -3.25 3.10 13.04
CA ASN A 152 -4.52 2.97 13.75
C ASN A 152 -5.04 1.55 13.59
N ALA A 153 -5.09 0.78 14.67
CA ALA A 153 -5.61 -0.58 14.64
C ALA A 153 -7.09 -0.64 15.03
N SER A 154 -7.92 -1.21 14.15
CA SER A 154 -9.29 -1.61 14.46
C SER A 154 -9.34 -3.10 14.71
N VAL A 155 -9.51 -3.52 15.97
CA VAL A 155 -9.44 -4.93 16.38
C VAL A 155 -10.83 -5.49 16.67
N PHE A 156 -11.20 -6.57 16.01
CA PHE A 156 -12.48 -7.26 16.19
C PHE A 156 -12.25 -8.75 16.51
N ARG A 157 -13.09 -9.31 17.36
CA ARG A 157 -13.26 -10.76 17.40
C ARG A 157 -14.06 -11.20 16.19
N ARG A 158 -13.80 -12.40 15.66
CA ARG A 158 -14.48 -12.95 14.48
C ARG A 158 -16.00 -12.88 14.63
N GLU A 159 -16.53 -13.35 15.73
CA GLU A 159 -17.97 -13.40 15.98
C GLU A 159 -18.62 -12.01 16.00
N ARG A 160 -17.87 -10.99 16.48
CA ARG A 160 -18.33 -9.59 16.46
C ARG A 160 -18.31 -9.01 15.06
N PHE A 161 -17.24 -9.26 14.32
CA PHE A 161 -17.10 -8.76 12.94
C PHE A 161 -18.19 -9.33 12.04
N ASP A 162 -18.46 -10.65 12.12
CA ASP A 162 -19.48 -11.34 11.35
C ASP A 162 -20.88 -10.82 11.70
N ARG A 163 -21.15 -10.56 12.98
CA ARG A 163 -22.42 -9.95 13.40
C ARG A 163 -22.61 -8.55 12.82
N LEU A 164 -21.59 -7.68 12.94
CA LEU A 164 -21.64 -6.32 12.40
C LEU A 164 -21.83 -6.35 10.87
N SER A 165 -21.20 -7.28 10.18
CA SER A 165 -21.39 -7.49 8.74
C SER A 165 -22.85 -7.88 8.43
N SER A 166 -23.42 -8.83 9.20
CA SER A 166 -24.81 -9.28 9.03
C SER A 166 -25.84 -8.20 9.37
N ASP A 167 -25.54 -7.38 10.38
CA ASP A 167 -26.39 -6.26 10.81
C ASP A 167 -26.26 -5.02 9.91
N ALA A 168 -25.47 -5.12 8.82
CA ALA A 168 -25.19 -4.03 7.89
C ALA A 168 -24.62 -2.77 8.58
N ASP A 169 -23.72 -2.97 9.54
CA ASP A 169 -23.03 -1.89 10.24
C ASP A 169 -22.35 -0.93 9.25
N PRO A 170 -22.57 0.39 9.32
CA PRO A 170 -22.03 1.34 8.34
C PRO A 170 -20.51 1.29 8.19
N PHE A 171 -19.77 1.10 9.29
CA PHE A 171 -18.30 1.01 9.24
C PHE A 171 -17.85 -0.26 8.50
N VAL A 172 -18.44 -1.41 8.81
CA VAL A 172 -18.08 -2.69 8.17
C VAL A 172 -18.49 -2.70 6.71
N LEU A 173 -19.65 -2.12 6.37
CA LEU A 173 -20.06 -1.98 4.95
C LEU A 173 -19.11 -1.09 4.17
N GLU A 174 -18.75 0.07 4.71
CA GLU A 174 -17.78 0.97 4.08
C GLU A 174 -16.43 0.27 3.89
N LEU A 175 -15.95 -0.42 4.92
CA LEU A 175 -14.69 -1.17 4.89
C LEU A 175 -14.68 -2.23 3.79
N LEU A 176 -15.73 -3.05 3.69
CA LEU A 176 -15.84 -4.14 2.71
C LEU A 176 -16.12 -3.63 1.28
N SER A 177 -16.67 -2.42 1.13
CA SER A 177 -16.94 -1.80 -0.18
C SER A 177 -15.69 -1.14 -0.79
N ASN A 178 -14.64 -0.96 -0.01
CA ASN A 178 -13.41 -0.30 -0.43
C ASN A 178 -12.26 -1.31 -0.65
N PRO A 179 -11.22 -0.94 -1.41
CA PRO A 179 -10.02 -1.76 -1.55
C PRO A 179 -9.38 -2.08 -0.20
N LEU A 180 -8.94 -3.33 -0.06
CA LEU A 180 -8.17 -3.83 1.08
C LEU A 180 -6.82 -4.36 0.61
N ILE A 181 -5.74 -4.07 1.35
CA ILE A 181 -4.43 -4.69 1.13
C ILE A 181 -4.29 -5.86 2.12
N PRO A 182 -4.39 -7.12 1.69
CA PRO A 182 -4.36 -8.27 2.58
C PRO A 182 -2.99 -8.41 3.24
N LEU A 183 -2.99 -8.61 4.56
CA LEU A 183 -1.79 -8.84 5.37
C LEU A 183 -1.73 -10.29 5.89
N LYS A 184 -2.82 -10.83 6.40
CA LYS A 184 -2.93 -12.20 6.93
C LYS A 184 -4.34 -12.72 6.72
N GLY A 185 -4.48 -14.02 6.37
CA GLY A 185 -5.79 -14.66 6.17
C GLY A 185 -6.68 -13.94 5.14
N GLU A 186 -7.96 -14.26 5.17
CA GLU A 186 -8.94 -13.68 4.27
C GLU A 186 -10.06 -12.98 5.05
N ILE A 187 -10.49 -11.83 4.55
CA ILE A 187 -11.59 -11.04 5.11
C ILE A 187 -12.77 -11.21 4.16
N HIS A 188 -13.75 -12.02 4.57
CA HIS A 188 -14.98 -12.23 3.84
C HIS A 188 -16.15 -11.56 4.55
N ALA A 189 -17.11 -11.00 3.79
CA ALA A 189 -18.44 -10.77 4.30
C ALA A 189 -19.12 -12.13 4.50
N HIS A 190 -19.60 -12.46 5.70
CA HIS A 190 -20.45 -13.64 5.89
C HIS A 190 -21.80 -13.35 5.22
N GLY A 191 -22.11 -14.07 4.12
CA GLY A 191 -23.43 -13.99 3.49
C GLY A 191 -23.46 -13.73 1.98
N ALA A 192 -22.38 -14.03 1.24
CA ALA A 192 -22.44 -14.11 -0.22
C ALA A 192 -22.32 -15.55 -0.68
#